data_13274998c412e79409729fc4a3147577
#
_entry.id   13274998c412e79409729fc4a3147577
#
_cell.length_a   1.000
_cell.length_b   1.000
_cell.length_c   1.000
_cell.angle_alpha   90.00
_cell.angle_beta   90.00
_cell.angle_gamma   90.00
#
_symmetry.space_group_name_H-M   'P 1'
#
loop_
_entity.id
_entity.type
_entity.pdbx_description
1 polymer ?
#
loop_
_entity_poly.entity_id
_entity_poly.type
_entity_poly.pdbx_seq_one_letter_code
_entity_poly.pdbx_strand_id
1 'polypeptide(L)'
;MPTRSSFYCIEKKAIVLAANNGYMEKVETTIKSILCHNHHCKFYILNDDFPAEWFLIMQKRLDLLGSEIVNVKLSEHPLADFHLPFEGLHYAAYFRYYLAEYVEEGRALYLDSDIIVRGDISYLFNLDLADYPLAAVHNLAPQGFYEEGFNSGVLLINCQKWRAEQTAPKLLELTREHHLTAYGDQGILNMHFQDAWLPLPKEYNFMVGPDQMAHFHGNWDYYQQADREPIIVHFTAKKPWQHLNTNRYGKEWWFYYAIQWQDIQTRSYALQGGWSSLVVEQPYQTCILTYTADIPHLKELIQALPQVHFYIAAPTSFAPGIVDLQYYKNCSLYPNYNPFNLKEILENIDFYLDINHGPELENILAIMKEKRVPIFAYEETAHRKEWTDHLYPINNLQHFLDDLHSMFPSQQTN
;
A
#
# COMPACT_ATOMS: atom_id res chain seq x y z
N MET A 1 -14.60 -41.16 31.58
CA MET A 1 -13.61 -40.84 30.54
C MET A 1 -14.08 -39.61 29.83
N PRO A 2 -13.40 -38.48 29.90
CA PRO A 2 -13.81 -37.29 29.17
C PRO A 2 -13.40 -37.44 27.70
N THR A 3 -14.36 -37.24 26.83
CA THR A 3 -14.25 -37.24 25.37
C THR A 3 -13.23 -36.18 24.93
N ARG A 4 -12.29 -36.60 24.08
CA ARG A 4 -11.35 -35.70 23.40
C ARG A 4 -12.12 -34.59 22.69
N SER A 5 -11.93 -33.35 23.12
CA SER A 5 -12.34 -32.19 22.36
C SER A 5 -11.64 -32.23 20.99
N SER A 6 -12.41 -32.30 19.93
CA SER A 6 -11.93 -32.08 18.58
C SER A 6 -11.38 -30.64 18.54
N PHE A 7 -10.08 -30.54 18.53
CA PHE A 7 -9.45 -29.26 18.12
C PHE A 7 -9.89 -29.04 16.68
N TYR A 8 -10.79 -28.08 16.46
CA TYR A 8 -11.02 -27.55 15.13
C TYR A 8 -9.69 -26.98 14.64
N CYS A 9 -9.08 -27.66 13.70
CA CYS A 9 -7.94 -27.12 12.97
C CYS A 9 -8.49 -25.93 12.19
N ILE A 10 -8.20 -24.71 12.62
CA ILE A 10 -8.55 -23.51 11.88
C ILE A 10 -7.73 -23.57 10.59
N GLU A 11 -8.42 -23.73 9.46
CA GLU A 11 -7.78 -23.75 8.15
C GLU A 11 -7.07 -22.40 7.94
N LYS A 12 -5.76 -22.44 7.70
CA LYS A 12 -4.96 -21.25 7.51
C LYS A 12 -5.24 -20.63 6.14
N LYS A 13 -5.24 -19.32 6.07
CA LYS A 13 -5.34 -18.58 4.80
C LYS A 13 -4.04 -18.81 4.02
N ALA A 14 -4.08 -19.59 2.96
CA ALA A 14 -2.92 -19.81 2.08
C ALA A 14 -2.71 -18.60 1.19
N ILE A 15 -1.57 -17.92 1.35
CA ILE A 15 -1.20 -16.71 0.60
C ILE A 15 0.11 -16.99 -0.12
N VAL A 16 0.15 -16.70 -1.40
CA VAL A 16 1.30 -16.96 -2.27
C VAL A 16 1.88 -15.65 -2.79
N LEU A 17 3.19 -15.51 -2.67
CA LEU A 17 3.98 -14.40 -3.22
C LEU A 17 5.08 -14.97 -4.10
N ALA A 18 5.38 -14.30 -5.20
CA ALA A 18 6.48 -14.69 -6.08
C ALA A 18 7.45 -13.52 -6.25
N ALA A 19 8.75 -13.76 -6.04
CA ALA A 19 9.75 -12.72 -6.11
C ALA A 19 11.18 -13.28 -6.23
N ASN A 20 12.09 -12.43 -6.72
CA ASN A 20 13.54 -12.61 -6.56
C ASN A 20 14.06 -11.86 -5.32
N ASN A 21 15.31 -12.08 -4.96
CA ASN A 21 15.96 -11.48 -3.80
C ASN A 21 15.91 -9.93 -3.79
N GLY A 22 15.93 -9.27 -4.95
CA GLY A 22 15.79 -7.81 -5.05
C GLY A 22 14.44 -7.27 -4.55
N TYR A 23 13.45 -8.14 -4.38
CA TYR A 23 12.12 -7.80 -3.88
C TYR A 23 11.84 -8.30 -2.45
N MET A 24 12.81 -8.87 -1.77
CA MET A 24 12.65 -9.47 -0.44
C MET A 24 12.03 -8.52 0.59
N GLU A 25 12.49 -7.26 0.66
CA GLU A 25 11.92 -6.24 1.54
C GLU A 25 10.47 -5.86 1.17
N LYS A 26 10.12 -5.92 -0.12
CA LYS A 26 8.76 -5.65 -0.61
C LYS A 26 7.82 -6.78 -0.21
N VAL A 27 8.28 -8.03 -0.36
CA VAL A 27 7.58 -9.23 0.15
C VAL A 27 7.34 -9.11 1.66
N GLU A 28 8.36 -8.75 2.45
CA GLU A 28 8.20 -8.54 3.90
C GLU A 28 7.18 -7.42 4.20
N THR A 29 7.19 -6.33 3.44
CA THR A 29 6.22 -5.24 3.58
C THR A 29 4.79 -5.71 3.31
N THR A 30 4.58 -6.48 2.24
CA THR A 30 3.28 -7.08 1.94
C THR A 30 2.82 -8.00 3.06
N ILE A 31 3.70 -8.90 3.58
CA ILE A 31 3.39 -9.79 4.71
C ILE A 31 3.01 -8.98 5.96
N LYS A 32 3.77 -7.93 6.29
CA LYS A 32 3.45 -7.04 7.43
C LYS A 32 2.08 -6.40 7.26
N SER A 33 1.77 -5.88 6.08
CA SER A 33 0.46 -5.27 5.82
C SER A 33 -0.70 -6.27 6.00
N ILE A 34 -0.52 -7.51 5.55
CA ILE A 34 -1.50 -8.57 5.74
C ILE A 34 -1.71 -8.86 7.23
N LEU A 35 -0.63 -9.03 7.98
CA LEU A 35 -0.67 -9.42 9.40
C LEU A 35 -1.09 -8.29 10.33
N CYS A 36 -1.11 -7.05 9.85
CA CYS A 36 -1.76 -5.95 10.55
C CYS A 36 -3.29 -6.10 10.62
N HIS A 37 -3.91 -6.87 9.74
CA HIS A 37 -5.36 -6.99 9.62
C HIS A 37 -5.87 -8.44 9.61
N ASN A 38 -4.97 -9.42 9.53
CA ASN A 38 -5.34 -10.82 9.36
C ASN A 38 -4.52 -11.74 10.26
N HIS A 39 -5.08 -12.88 10.60
CA HIS A 39 -4.46 -13.90 11.44
C HIS A 39 -4.51 -15.28 10.75
N HIS A 40 -3.72 -16.22 11.28
CA HIS A 40 -3.69 -17.61 10.83
C HIS A 40 -3.44 -17.71 9.32
N CYS A 41 -2.37 -17.03 8.86
CA CYS A 41 -1.92 -17.06 7.48
C CYS A 41 -0.80 -18.08 7.30
N LYS A 42 -0.77 -18.72 6.12
CA LYS A 42 0.33 -19.54 5.66
C LYS A 42 0.85 -18.96 4.37
N PHE A 43 2.07 -18.44 4.43
CA PHE A 43 2.71 -17.75 3.31
C PHE A 43 3.58 -18.72 2.53
N TYR A 44 3.35 -18.85 1.23
CA TYR A 44 4.20 -19.58 0.30
C TYR A 44 5.00 -18.56 -0.52
N ILE A 45 6.31 -18.60 -0.44
CA ILE A 45 7.19 -17.70 -1.20
C ILE A 45 7.85 -18.47 -2.33
N LEU A 46 7.37 -18.24 -3.54
CA LEU A 46 7.91 -18.80 -4.76
C LEU A 46 9.13 -18.00 -5.17
N ASN A 47 10.31 -18.59 -5.11
CA ASN A 47 11.57 -17.90 -5.35
C ASN A 47 12.66 -18.85 -5.86
N ASP A 48 13.75 -18.28 -6.37
CA ASP A 48 14.93 -19.02 -6.79
C ASP A 48 16.22 -18.63 -6.05
N ASP A 49 16.25 -17.46 -5.40
CA ASP A 49 17.47 -16.87 -4.87
C ASP A 49 17.36 -16.28 -3.45
N PHE A 50 16.20 -16.40 -2.77
CA PHE A 50 16.09 -15.95 -1.37
C PHE A 50 17.00 -16.77 -0.46
N PRO A 51 17.73 -16.13 0.49
CA PRO A 51 18.55 -16.85 1.46
C PRO A 51 17.70 -17.62 2.46
N ALA A 52 18.15 -18.83 2.82
CA ALA A 52 17.44 -19.68 3.78
C ALA A 52 17.30 -19.02 5.16
N GLU A 53 18.28 -18.22 5.55
CA GLU A 53 18.31 -17.49 6.82
C GLU A 53 17.14 -16.51 6.97
N TRP A 54 16.73 -15.90 5.88
CA TRP A 54 15.56 -15.02 5.88
C TRP A 54 14.29 -15.77 6.31
N PHE A 55 14.07 -16.99 5.78
CA PHE A 55 12.93 -17.81 6.16
C PHE A 55 12.97 -18.21 7.64
N LEU A 56 14.14 -18.53 8.17
CA LEU A 56 14.30 -18.87 9.60
C LEU A 56 13.94 -17.66 10.50
N ILE A 57 14.35 -16.47 10.11
CA ILE A 57 14.03 -15.23 10.83
C ILE A 57 12.53 -14.94 10.73
N MET A 58 11.97 -15.04 9.54
CA MET A 58 10.55 -14.79 9.30
C MET A 58 9.68 -15.78 10.07
N GLN A 59 10.00 -17.09 10.06
CA GLN A 59 9.23 -18.08 10.80
C GLN A 59 9.15 -17.76 12.30
N LYS A 60 10.26 -17.38 12.93
CA LYS A 60 10.26 -16.95 14.35
C LYS A 60 9.34 -15.77 14.63
N ARG A 61 9.23 -14.83 13.68
CA ARG A 61 8.33 -13.66 13.78
C ARG A 61 6.87 -14.08 13.63
N LEU A 62 6.61 -15.00 12.72
CA LEU A 62 5.27 -15.50 12.39
C LEU A 62 4.70 -16.48 13.42
N ASP A 63 5.54 -17.28 14.07
CA ASP A 63 5.13 -18.20 15.13
C ASP A 63 4.31 -17.51 16.22
N LEU A 64 4.71 -16.30 16.61
CA LEU A 64 4.02 -15.48 17.61
C LEU A 64 2.65 -14.96 17.12
N LEU A 65 2.39 -15.02 15.83
CA LEU A 65 1.15 -14.60 15.18
C LEU A 65 0.28 -15.78 14.72
N GLY A 66 0.64 -17.00 15.09
CA GLY A 66 -0.05 -18.22 14.66
C GLY A 66 0.00 -18.44 13.15
N SER A 67 1.01 -17.87 12.47
CA SER A 67 1.19 -17.89 11.02
C SER A 67 2.45 -18.66 10.63
N GLU A 68 2.55 -19.06 9.37
CA GLU A 68 3.65 -19.89 8.85
C GLU A 68 4.20 -19.31 7.56
N ILE A 69 5.46 -19.65 7.25
CA ILE A 69 6.08 -19.34 5.97
C ILE A 69 6.75 -20.58 5.37
N VAL A 70 6.52 -20.80 4.09
CA VAL A 70 7.06 -21.93 3.32
C VAL A 70 7.99 -21.38 2.23
N ASN A 71 9.23 -21.87 2.22
CA ASN A 71 10.17 -21.59 1.14
C ASN A 71 9.90 -22.53 -0.03
N VAL A 72 9.34 -22.02 -1.11
CA VAL A 72 9.16 -22.78 -2.35
C VAL A 72 10.28 -22.39 -3.32
N LYS A 73 11.34 -23.21 -3.31
CA LYS A 73 12.53 -22.97 -4.13
C LYS A 73 12.30 -23.51 -5.54
N LEU A 74 12.29 -22.62 -6.52
CA LEU A 74 12.14 -22.94 -7.94
C LEU A 74 13.50 -22.78 -8.66
N SER A 75 14.44 -23.68 -8.37
CA SER A 75 15.81 -23.60 -8.94
C SER A 75 15.95 -24.24 -10.32
N GLU A 76 15.05 -25.15 -10.69
CA GLU A 76 15.05 -25.84 -11.99
C GLU A 76 13.71 -25.57 -12.69
N HIS A 77 13.68 -24.50 -13.51
CA HIS A 77 12.50 -24.14 -14.28
C HIS A 77 12.90 -23.61 -15.67
N PRO A 78 12.07 -23.82 -16.71
CA PRO A 78 12.37 -23.38 -18.06
C PRO A 78 12.17 -21.87 -18.29
N LEU A 79 11.74 -21.13 -17.26
CA LEU A 79 11.31 -19.71 -17.39
C LEU A 79 12.47 -18.75 -17.64
N ALA A 80 13.69 -19.09 -17.21
CA ALA A 80 14.87 -18.26 -17.45
C ALA A 80 15.22 -18.14 -18.94
N ASP A 81 14.77 -19.10 -19.76
CA ASP A 81 15.01 -19.12 -21.21
C ASP A 81 13.98 -18.30 -21.99
N PHE A 82 12.94 -17.79 -21.33
CA PHE A 82 11.91 -17.00 -22.01
C PHE A 82 12.35 -15.55 -22.20
N HIS A 83 12.19 -15.05 -23.42
CA HIS A 83 12.29 -13.61 -23.65
C HIS A 83 11.13 -12.89 -22.97
N LEU A 84 11.48 -11.90 -22.15
CA LEU A 84 10.49 -11.08 -21.47
C LEU A 84 9.99 -9.97 -22.40
N PRO A 85 8.68 -9.68 -22.42
CA PRO A 85 8.09 -8.77 -23.41
C PRO A 85 8.50 -7.31 -23.23
N PHE A 86 8.95 -6.89 -22.05
CA PHE A 86 9.39 -5.52 -21.77
C PHE A 86 10.45 -5.45 -20.68
N GLU A 87 11.24 -4.38 -20.71
CA GLU A 87 12.26 -4.09 -19.71
C GLU A 87 11.60 -3.83 -18.33
N GLY A 88 12.13 -4.46 -17.29
CA GLY A 88 11.63 -4.35 -15.92
C GLY A 88 10.69 -5.48 -15.49
N LEU A 89 10.19 -6.32 -16.39
CA LEU A 89 9.57 -7.58 -16.02
C LEU A 89 10.65 -8.58 -15.63
N HIS A 90 10.45 -9.30 -14.54
CA HIS A 90 11.32 -10.40 -14.12
C HIS A 90 10.61 -11.74 -14.32
N TYR A 91 11.34 -12.79 -14.72
CA TYR A 91 10.76 -14.12 -14.94
C TYR A 91 10.09 -14.71 -13.67
N ALA A 92 10.43 -14.21 -12.49
CA ALA A 92 9.75 -14.59 -11.25
C ALA A 92 8.23 -14.28 -11.27
N ALA A 93 7.77 -13.38 -12.14
CA ALA A 93 6.34 -13.17 -12.37
C ALA A 93 5.63 -14.45 -12.85
N TYR A 94 6.31 -15.26 -13.62
CA TYR A 94 5.77 -16.54 -14.13
C TYR A 94 5.81 -17.66 -13.08
N PHE A 95 6.44 -17.50 -11.93
CA PHE A 95 6.44 -18.48 -10.86
C PHE A 95 5.04 -18.80 -10.35
N ARG A 96 4.10 -17.85 -10.47
CA ARG A 96 2.70 -18.05 -10.11
C ARG A 96 2.04 -19.21 -10.85
N TYR A 97 2.54 -19.63 -12.00
CA TYR A 97 2.01 -20.78 -12.74
C TYR A 97 2.12 -22.08 -11.94
N TYR A 98 3.15 -22.22 -11.13
CA TYR A 98 3.44 -23.41 -10.36
C TYR A 98 2.75 -23.45 -8.99
N LEU A 99 2.07 -22.36 -8.57
CA LEU A 99 1.60 -22.25 -7.19
C LEU A 99 0.74 -23.44 -6.76
N ALA A 100 -0.15 -23.95 -7.62
CA ALA A 100 -1.05 -25.05 -7.28
C ALA A 100 -0.33 -26.39 -7.07
N GLU A 101 0.91 -26.53 -7.55
CA GLU A 101 1.73 -27.73 -7.35
C GLU A 101 2.35 -27.77 -5.95
N TYR A 102 2.57 -26.61 -5.33
CA TYR A 102 3.25 -26.47 -4.03
C TYR A 102 2.33 -26.11 -2.87
N VAL A 103 1.19 -25.49 -3.15
CA VAL A 103 0.19 -25.15 -2.12
C VAL A 103 -0.60 -26.40 -1.76
N GLU A 104 -0.64 -26.75 -0.48
CA GLU A 104 -1.35 -27.95 0.01
C GLU A 104 -2.86 -27.74 0.08
N GLU A 105 -3.29 -26.51 0.33
CA GLU A 105 -4.67 -26.10 0.50
C GLU A 105 -5.46 -26.20 -0.83
N GLY A 106 -6.77 -26.31 -0.72
CA GLY A 106 -7.67 -26.37 -1.87
C GLY A 106 -7.78 -25.06 -2.64
N ARG A 107 -7.46 -23.94 -1.98
CA ARG A 107 -7.45 -22.59 -2.56
C ARG A 107 -6.29 -21.76 -2.01
N ALA A 108 -5.84 -20.79 -2.79
CA ALA A 108 -4.82 -19.83 -2.38
C ALA A 108 -5.10 -18.43 -2.94
N LEU A 109 -4.70 -17.43 -2.19
CA LEU A 109 -4.67 -16.05 -2.65
C LEU A 109 -3.25 -15.72 -3.12
N TYR A 110 -3.07 -15.54 -4.43
CA TYR A 110 -1.84 -15.02 -4.99
C TYR A 110 -1.85 -13.49 -4.93
N LEU A 111 -0.74 -12.91 -4.50
CA LEU A 111 -0.51 -11.46 -4.47
C LEU A 111 0.84 -11.13 -5.10
N ASP A 112 0.88 -10.08 -5.91
CA ASP A 112 2.15 -9.48 -6.35
C ASP A 112 2.88 -8.82 -5.16
N SER A 113 4.20 -8.72 -5.27
CA SER A 113 5.05 -8.21 -4.17
C SER A 113 5.05 -6.68 -4.03
N ASP A 114 4.31 -5.99 -4.89
CA ASP A 114 4.08 -4.55 -4.87
C ASP A 114 2.66 -4.18 -4.41
N ILE A 115 2.17 -4.93 -3.44
CA ILE A 115 0.83 -4.81 -2.88
C ILE A 115 0.91 -4.50 -1.37
N ILE A 116 -0.09 -3.74 -0.88
CA ILE A 116 -0.41 -3.66 0.54
C ILE A 116 -1.86 -4.07 0.78
N VAL A 117 -2.10 -4.72 1.91
CA VAL A 117 -3.44 -5.11 2.39
C VAL A 117 -3.82 -4.20 3.55
N ARG A 118 -4.96 -3.53 3.44
CA ARG A 118 -5.44 -2.49 4.35
C ARG A 118 -6.61 -2.95 5.23
N GLY A 119 -7.07 -4.19 5.05
CA GLY A 119 -8.23 -4.71 5.76
C GLY A 119 -8.27 -6.23 5.84
N ASP A 120 -9.40 -6.74 6.34
CA ASP A 120 -9.66 -8.18 6.44
C ASP A 120 -9.95 -8.78 5.05
N ILE A 121 -9.21 -9.83 4.70
CA ILE A 121 -9.35 -10.58 3.44
C ILE A 121 -10.13 -11.89 3.62
N SER A 122 -10.76 -12.11 4.74
CA SER A 122 -11.52 -13.35 5.01
C SER A 122 -12.65 -13.60 4.00
N TYR A 123 -13.23 -12.51 3.47
CA TYR A 123 -14.24 -12.62 2.41
C TYR A 123 -13.75 -13.46 1.23
N LEU A 124 -12.50 -13.26 0.77
CA LEU A 124 -11.94 -13.99 -0.37
C LEU A 124 -11.86 -15.49 -0.07
N PHE A 125 -11.50 -15.88 1.16
CA PHE A 125 -11.39 -17.29 1.55
C PHE A 125 -12.75 -17.94 1.80
N ASN A 126 -13.81 -17.17 2.03
CA ASN A 126 -15.18 -17.64 2.18
C ASN A 126 -15.98 -17.62 0.87
N LEU A 127 -15.42 -17.01 -0.19
CA LEU A 127 -16.07 -16.92 -1.49
C LEU A 127 -16.20 -18.31 -2.12
N ASP A 128 -17.41 -18.66 -2.56
CA ASP A 128 -17.63 -19.87 -3.34
C ASP A 128 -17.13 -19.64 -4.79
N LEU A 129 -16.07 -20.32 -5.16
CA LEU A 129 -15.55 -20.30 -6.51
C LEU A 129 -16.36 -21.17 -7.48
N ALA A 130 -17.29 -22.00 -6.98
CA ALA A 130 -18.01 -22.98 -7.78
C ALA A 130 -17.06 -23.73 -8.73
N ASP A 131 -17.32 -23.71 -10.04
CA ASP A 131 -16.48 -24.35 -11.04
C ASP A 131 -15.42 -23.43 -11.67
N TYR A 132 -15.27 -22.19 -11.17
CA TYR A 132 -14.26 -21.28 -11.69
C TYR A 132 -12.86 -21.68 -11.24
N PRO A 133 -11.86 -21.65 -12.14
CA PRO A 133 -10.45 -21.92 -11.81
C PRO A 133 -9.82 -20.81 -10.96
N LEU A 134 -10.32 -19.57 -11.08
CA LEU A 134 -9.86 -18.42 -10.30
C LEU A 134 -10.93 -17.35 -10.20
N ALA A 135 -10.72 -16.43 -9.25
CA ALA A 135 -11.41 -15.14 -9.20
C ALA A 135 -10.39 -14.00 -9.20
N ALA A 136 -10.72 -12.90 -9.89
CA ALA A 136 -9.85 -11.74 -10.06
C ALA A 136 -10.64 -10.46 -10.29
N VAL A 137 -9.99 -9.31 -10.21
CA VAL A 137 -10.58 -8.01 -10.55
C VAL A 137 -10.35 -7.69 -12.02
N HIS A 138 -11.36 -7.17 -12.69
CA HIS A 138 -11.24 -6.68 -14.07
C HIS A 138 -10.07 -5.72 -14.24
N ASN A 139 -9.31 -5.88 -15.32
CA ASN A 139 -8.30 -4.90 -15.66
C ASN A 139 -8.96 -3.59 -16.10
N LEU A 140 -8.58 -2.48 -15.46
CA LEU A 140 -9.20 -1.17 -15.69
C LEU A 140 -8.20 -0.22 -16.34
N ALA A 141 -8.56 0.30 -17.48
CA ALA A 141 -7.87 1.43 -18.10
C ALA A 141 -8.60 2.75 -17.79
N PRO A 142 -7.89 3.85 -17.48
CA PRO A 142 -8.48 5.12 -17.02
C PRO A 142 -9.40 5.81 -18.04
N GLN A 143 -9.29 5.44 -19.31
CA GLN A 143 -10.02 6.07 -20.42
C GLN A 143 -11.37 5.41 -20.74
N GLY A 144 -11.86 4.52 -19.86
CA GLY A 144 -13.08 3.77 -20.10
C GLY A 144 -12.92 2.61 -21.10
N PHE A 145 -11.71 2.34 -21.56
CA PHE A 145 -11.40 1.10 -22.23
C PHE A 145 -11.28 0.01 -21.17
N TYR A 146 -12.30 -0.82 -21.05
CA TYR A 146 -12.11 -2.13 -20.43
C TYR A 146 -11.14 -2.87 -21.35
N GLU A 147 -9.94 -3.10 -20.87
CA GLU A 147 -9.14 -4.17 -21.44
C GLU A 147 -9.89 -5.45 -21.08
N GLU A 148 -10.25 -6.23 -22.11
CA GLU A 148 -10.89 -7.52 -21.91
C GLU A 148 -10.00 -8.35 -20.97
N GLY A 149 -10.58 -8.87 -19.86
CA GLY A 149 -9.89 -9.73 -18.93
C GLY A 149 -9.67 -9.13 -17.55
N PHE A 150 -8.75 -9.74 -16.82
CA PHE A 150 -8.46 -9.42 -15.43
C PHE A 150 -6.98 -8.99 -15.22
N ASN A 151 -6.74 -8.28 -14.11
CA ASN A 151 -5.39 -8.01 -13.65
C ASN A 151 -4.86 -9.20 -12.83
N SER A 152 -3.65 -9.65 -13.14
CA SER A 152 -3.06 -10.86 -12.57
C SER A 152 -2.39 -10.68 -11.21
N GLY A 153 -2.32 -9.46 -10.68
CA GLY A 153 -1.62 -9.18 -9.41
C GLY A 153 -2.35 -9.64 -8.15
N VAL A 154 -3.67 -9.88 -8.25
CA VAL A 154 -4.47 -10.48 -7.16
C VAL A 154 -5.34 -11.57 -7.75
N LEU A 155 -5.08 -12.82 -7.39
CA LEU A 155 -5.81 -13.99 -7.89
C LEU A 155 -6.22 -14.89 -6.74
N LEU A 156 -7.51 -15.11 -6.55
CA LEU A 156 -7.98 -16.21 -5.70
C LEU A 156 -8.08 -17.47 -6.56
N ILE A 157 -7.25 -18.44 -6.30
CA ILE A 157 -7.06 -19.60 -7.18
C ILE A 157 -7.67 -20.88 -6.56
N ASN A 158 -8.42 -21.60 -7.36
CA ASN A 158 -8.85 -22.96 -7.08
C ASN A 158 -7.70 -23.94 -7.37
N CYS A 159 -6.86 -24.20 -6.35
CA CYS A 159 -5.68 -25.06 -6.50
C CYS A 159 -6.04 -26.48 -6.86
N GLN A 160 -7.18 -27.00 -6.38
CA GLN A 160 -7.63 -28.36 -6.74
C GLN A 160 -7.94 -28.47 -8.23
N LYS A 161 -8.65 -27.47 -8.77
CA LYS A 161 -8.99 -27.42 -10.21
C LYS A 161 -7.74 -27.24 -11.06
N TRP A 162 -6.83 -26.35 -10.68
CA TRP A 162 -5.56 -26.14 -11.41
C TRP A 162 -4.73 -27.42 -11.48
N ARG A 163 -4.66 -28.19 -10.38
CA ARG A 163 -3.97 -29.49 -10.38
C ARG A 163 -4.67 -30.51 -11.27
N ALA A 164 -5.99 -30.62 -11.15
CA ALA A 164 -6.77 -31.59 -11.93
C ALA A 164 -6.67 -31.32 -13.44
N GLU A 165 -6.62 -30.06 -13.83
CA GLU A 165 -6.55 -29.63 -15.23
C GLU A 165 -5.12 -29.51 -15.77
N GLN A 166 -4.09 -29.74 -14.94
CA GLN A 166 -2.69 -29.58 -15.30
C GLN A 166 -2.41 -28.17 -15.87
N THR A 167 -2.84 -27.15 -15.17
CA THR A 167 -2.82 -25.76 -15.64
C THR A 167 -1.39 -25.23 -15.85
N ALA A 168 -0.43 -25.56 -14.97
CA ALA A 168 0.94 -25.08 -15.10
C ALA A 168 1.61 -25.50 -16.41
N PRO A 169 1.62 -26.78 -16.84
CA PRO A 169 2.13 -27.19 -18.14
C PRO A 169 1.49 -26.46 -19.32
N LYS A 170 0.16 -26.25 -19.28
CA LYS A 170 -0.56 -25.55 -20.35
C LYS A 170 -0.16 -24.08 -20.45
N LEU A 171 -0.02 -23.39 -19.30
CA LEU A 171 0.45 -22.00 -19.26
C LEU A 171 1.88 -21.87 -19.80
N LEU A 172 2.75 -22.82 -19.47
CA LEU A 172 4.13 -22.85 -19.98
C LEU A 172 4.17 -23.06 -21.49
N GLU A 173 3.37 -23.96 -22.04
CA GLU A 173 3.27 -24.18 -23.49
C GLU A 173 2.76 -22.92 -24.19
N LEU A 174 1.67 -22.32 -23.68
CA LEU A 174 1.12 -21.09 -24.22
C LEU A 174 2.14 -19.94 -24.14
N THR A 175 2.93 -19.87 -23.08
CA THR A 175 4.00 -18.86 -22.95
C THR A 175 5.08 -19.05 -24.01
N ARG A 176 5.46 -20.28 -24.35
CA ARG A 176 6.45 -20.52 -25.44
C ARG A 176 5.93 -20.05 -26.78
N GLU A 177 4.64 -20.20 -27.04
CA GLU A 177 4.01 -19.76 -28.28
C GLU A 177 3.78 -18.25 -28.34
N HIS A 178 3.49 -17.63 -27.19
CA HIS A 178 3.02 -16.24 -27.11
C HIS A 178 3.86 -15.36 -26.16
N HIS A 179 5.15 -15.64 -25.99
CA HIS A 179 6.04 -14.93 -25.04
C HIS A 179 6.18 -13.41 -25.28
N LEU A 180 5.79 -12.91 -26.44
CA LEU A 180 5.82 -11.49 -26.78
C LEU A 180 4.50 -10.77 -26.54
N THR A 181 3.56 -11.36 -25.76
CA THR A 181 2.32 -10.66 -25.42
C THR A 181 2.62 -9.37 -24.66
N ALA A 182 1.85 -8.33 -24.92
CA ALA A 182 2.08 -6.99 -24.37
C ALA A 182 2.10 -6.93 -22.83
N TYR A 183 1.46 -7.89 -22.16
CA TYR A 183 1.29 -7.92 -20.70
C TYR A 183 1.97 -9.12 -20.03
N GLY A 184 2.92 -9.79 -20.71
CA GLY A 184 3.66 -10.91 -20.15
C GLY A 184 2.76 -12.04 -19.63
N ASP A 185 2.98 -12.45 -18.38
CA ASP A 185 2.21 -13.51 -17.72
C ASP A 185 0.71 -13.18 -17.59
N GLN A 186 0.33 -11.91 -17.39
CA GLN A 186 -1.07 -11.48 -17.38
C GLN A 186 -1.75 -11.77 -18.72
N GLY A 187 -1.08 -11.50 -19.84
CA GLY A 187 -1.61 -11.80 -21.16
C GLY A 187 -1.84 -13.29 -21.36
N ILE A 188 -0.89 -14.12 -20.96
CA ILE A 188 -0.99 -15.59 -21.03
C ILE A 188 -2.13 -16.13 -20.17
N LEU A 189 -2.27 -15.65 -18.94
CA LEU A 189 -3.36 -16.03 -18.04
C LEU A 189 -4.74 -15.66 -18.64
N ASN A 190 -4.86 -14.45 -19.19
CA ASN A 190 -6.10 -14.01 -19.84
C ASN A 190 -6.42 -14.81 -21.11
N MET A 191 -5.40 -15.20 -21.91
CA MET A 191 -5.59 -16.09 -23.05
C MET A 191 -6.09 -17.49 -22.62
N HIS A 192 -5.49 -18.03 -21.54
CA HIS A 192 -5.83 -19.37 -21.08
C HIS A 192 -7.22 -19.46 -20.46
N PHE A 193 -7.57 -18.49 -19.63
CA PHE A 193 -8.82 -18.53 -18.87
C PHE A 193 -9.97 -17.79 -19.57
N GLN A 194 -9.69 -16.85 -20.48
CA GLN A 194 -10.71 -16.07 -21.21
C GLN A 194 -11.87 -15.66 -20.28
N ASP A 195 -13.07 -16.20 -20.51
CA ASP A 195 -14.28 -15.92 -19.74
C ASP A 195 -14.47 -16.88 -18.55
N ALA A 196 -13.53 -17.80 -18.31
CA ALA A 196 -13.62 -18.82 -17.27
C ALA A 196 -13.03 -18.31 -15.93
N TRP A 197 -13.47 -17.16 -15.44
CA TRP A 197 -13.05 -16.61 -14.15
C TRP A 197 -14.19 -15.85 -13.47
N LEU A 198 -14.14 -15.76 -12.13
CA LEU A 198 -15.15 -15.08 -11.32
C LEU A 198 -14.73 -13.65 -11.04
N PRO A 199 -15.51 -12.62 -11.40
CA PRO A 199 -15.20 -11.25 -11.08
C PRO A 199 -15.22 -10.96 -9.59
N LEU A 200 -14.15 -10.34 -9.07
CA LEU A 200 -14.05 -9.80 -7.71
C LEU A 200 -14.43 -8.31 -7.69
N PRO A 201 -14.95 -7.82 -6.56
CA PRO A 201 -15.12 -6.39 -6.32
C PRO A 201 -13.78 -5.64 -6.42
N LYS A 202 -13.79 -4.44 -6.97
CA LYS A 202 -12.59 -3.64 -7.27
C LYS A 202 -11.74 -3.28 -6.04
N GLU A 203 -12.34 -3.24 -4.86
CA GLU A 203 -11.66 -3.00 -3.59
C GLU A 203 -10.63 -4.08 -3.23
N TYR A 204 -10.69 -5.26 -3.87
CA TYR A 204 -9.72 -6.36 -3.68
C TYR A 204 -8.55 -6.32 -4.66
N ASN A 205 -8.49 -5.35 -5.56
CA ASN A 205 -7.30 -5.05 -6.38
C ASN A 205 -7.40 -3.62 -6.92
N PHE A 206 -7.23 -2.65 -6.04
CA PHE A 206 -7.21 -1.25 -6.46
C PHE A 206 -5.88 -0.93 -7.14
N MET A 207 -5.91 -0.75 -8.45
CA MET A 207 -4.74 -0.53 -9.28
C MET A 207 -4.36 0.95 -9.31
N VAL A 208 -3.22 1.30 -8.76
CA VAL A 208 -2.71 2.68 -8.67
C VAL A 208 -2.32 3.25 -10.04
N GLY A 209 -1.95 2.41 -11.01
CA GLY A 209 -1.62 2.85 -12.37
C GLY A 209 -2.78 3.55 -13.07
N PRO A 210 -3.96 2.93 -13.19
CA PRO A 210 -5.17 3.59 -13.68
C PRO A 210 -5.52 4.87 -12.93
N ASP A 211 -5.38 4.89 -11.61
CA ASP A 211 -5.61 6.08 -10.77
C ASP A 211 -4.69 7.25 -11.18
N GLN A 212 -3.40 7.01 -11.37
CA GLN A 212 -2.45 8.01 -11.85
C GLN A 212 -2.74 8.49 -13.28
N MET A 213 -3.11 7.57 -14.16
CA MET A 213 -3.44 7.91 -15.55
C MET A 213 -4.72 8.74 -15.64
N ALA A 214 -5.72 8.43 -14.82
CA ALA A 214 -6.92 9.24 -14.70
C ALA A 214 -6.60 10.68 -14.29
N HIS A 215 -5.68 10.85 -13.36
CA HIS A 215 -5.18 12.16 -12.96
C HIS A 215 -4.52 12.91 -14.13
N PHE A 216 -3.58 12.29 -14.85
CA PHE A 216 -2.88 12.92 -15.98
C PHE A 216 -3.82 13.31 -17.12
N HIS A 217 -4.89 12.54 -17.34
CA HIS A 217 -5.88 12.81 -18.38
C HIS A 217 -7.07 13.66 -17.92
N GLY A 218 -7.07 14.10 -16.65
CA GLY A 218 -8.16 14.90 -16.09
C GLY A 218 -9.48 14.15 -15.99
N ASN A 219 -9.45 12.81 -15.90
CA ASN A 219 -10.64 11.99 -15.73
C ASN A 219 -11.03 11.91 -14.25
N TRP A 220 -11.62 13.00 -13.75
CA TRP A 220 -11.97 13.14 -12.35
C TRP A 220 -13.17 12.27 -11.94
N ASP A 221 -14.04 11.92 -12.86
CA ASP A 221 -15.17 11.00 -12.59
C ASP A 221 -14.64 9.60 -12.23
N TYR A 222 -13.59 9.14 -12.92
CA TYR A 222 -12.94 7.89 -12.56
C TYR A 222 -12.37 7.93 -11.13
N TYR A 223 -11.74 9.05 -10.76
CA TYR A 223 -11.21 9.28 -9.43
C TYR A 223 -12.29 9.21 -8.35
N GLN A 224 -13.44 9.84 -8.58
CA GLN A 224 -14.58 9.83 -7.66
C GLN A 224 -15.22 8.44 -7.52
N GLN A 225 -15.25 7.66 -8.60
CA GLN A 225 -15.77 6.28 -8.56
C GLN A 225 -14.87 5.30 -7.78
N ALA A 226 -13.60 5.67 -7.56
CA ALA A 226 -12.65 4.87 -6.77
C ALA A 226 -12.82 5.05 -5.24
N ASP A 227 -13.88 5.71 -4.79
CA ASP A 227 -14.07 6.17 -3.40
C ASP A 227 -14.48 5.13 -2.37
N ARG A 228 -14.56 3.86 -2.73
CA ARG A 228 -14.59 2.84 -1.68
C ARG A 228 -13.17 2.61 -1.19
N GLU A 229 -12.98 2.66 0.12
CA GLU A 229 -11.73 2.33 0.76
C GLU A 229 -11.21 0.97 0.26
N PRO A 230 -10.13 0.94 -0.54
CA PRO A 230 -9.63 -0.32 -1.05
C PRO A 230 -9.09 -1.19 0.09
N ILE A 231 -9.39 -2.47 0.03
CA ILE A 231 -8.85 -3.48 0.96
C ILE A 231 -7.46 -3.93 0.50
N ILE A 232 -7.27 -4.07 -0.80
CA ILE A 232 -5.97 -4.42 -1.40
C ILE A 232 -5.60 -3.34 -2.40
N VAL A 233 -4.46 -2.69 -2.17
CA VAL A 233 -3.89 -1.67 -3.06
C VAL A 233 -2.70 -2.26 -3.80
N HIS A 234 -2.74 -2.20 -5.13
CA HIS A 234 -1.73 -2.71 -6.04
C HIS A 234 -1.02 -1.56 -6.77
N PHE A 235 0.26 -1.42 -6.56
CA PHE A 235 1.07 -0.35 -7.15
C PHE A 235 1.53 -0.71 -8.58
N THR A 236 0.57 -0.79 -9.51
CA THR A 236 0.76 -1.27 -10.90
C THR A 236 1.61 -0.38 -11.79
N ALA A 237 1.82 0.91 -11.44
CA ALA A 237 2.66 1.84 -12.19
C ALA A 237 3.90 2.23 -11.39
N LYS A 238 4.06 3.50 -11.04
CA LYS A 238 5.14 3.96 -10.18
C LYS A 238 5.02 3.35 -8.79
N LYS A 239 6.12 2.78 -8.31
CA LYS A 239 6.18 2.13 -7.02
C LYS A 239 6.44 3.15 -5.90
N PRO A 240 5.96 2.91 -4.66
CA PRO A 240 6.18 3.82 -3.53
C PRO A 240 7.66 4.11 -3.22
N TRP A 241 8.55 3.18 -3.53
CA TRP A 241 9.99 3.28 -3.33
C TRP A 241 10.74 3.91 -4.50
N GLN A 242 10.06 4.32 -5.58
CA GLN A 242 10.65 5.02 -6.70
C GLN A 242 10.56 6.52 -6.52
N HIS A 243 11.51 7.26 -7.11
CA HIS A 243 11.47 8.72 -7.13
C HIS A 243 10.19 9.25 -7.79
N LEU A 244 9.68 10.36 -7.29
CA LEU A 244 8.48 11.02 -7.82
C LEU A 244 7.20 10.18 -7.68
N ASN A 245 7.01 9.58 -6.53
CA ASN A 245 5.78 8.88 -6.22
C ASN A 245 4.64 9.88 -5.94
N THR A 246 3.60 9.86 -6.76
CA THR A 246 2.41 10.72 -6.66
C THR A 246 1.15 9.97 -6.23
N ASN A 247 1.27 8.68 -5.86
CA ASN A 247 0.09 7.91 -5.58
C ASN A 247 -0.45 8.10 -4.15
N ARG A 248 -1.77 8.04 -4.00
CA ARG A 248 -2.50 8.32 -2.75
C ARG A 248 -2.09 7.43 -1.57
N TYR A 249 -1.69 6.18 -1.86
CA TYR A 249 -1.40 5.15 -0.86
C TYR A 249 0.09 4.93 -0.63
N GLY A 250 0.96 5.72 -1.25
CA GLY A 250 2.41 5.56 -1.11
C GLY A 250 2.90 5.68 0.33
N LYS A 251 2.31 6.58 1.13
CA LYS A 251 2.63 6.72 2.56
C LYS A 251 2.28 5.48 3.38
N GLU A 252 1.19 4.79 3.03
CA GLU A 252 0.78 3.59 3.75
C GLU A 252 1.73 2.43 3.47
N TRP A 253 2.28 2.33 2.24
CA TRP A 253 3.35 1.39 1.95
C TRP A 253 4.55 1.62 2.88
N TRP A 254 4.98 2.89 3.02
CA TRP A 254 6.09 3.23 3.91
C TRP A 254 5.77 2.99 5.38
N PHE A 255 4.53 3.15 5.80
CA PHE A 255 4.09 2.76 7.14
C PHE A 255 4.28 1.26 7.38
N TYR A 256 3.81 0.39 6.46
CA TYR A 256 3.99 -1.06 6.60
C TYR A 256 5.45 -1.49 6.43
N TYR A 257 6.23 -0.80 5.61
CA TYR A 257 7.67 -1.03 5.52
C TYR A 257 8.38 -0.75 6.85
N ALA A 258 8.07 0.36 7.50
CA ALA A 258 8.73 0.85 8.70
C ALA A 258 8.22 0.22 10.01
N ILE A 259 6.97 -0.29 10.05
CA ILE A 259 6.40 -0.89 11.25
C ILE A 259 7.28 -2.04 11.76
N GLN A 260 7.53 -2.08 13.06
CA GLN A 260 8.34 -3.12 13.66
C GLN A 260 7.52 -4.38 13.91
N TRP A 261 8.15 -5.55 13.83
CA TRP A 261 7.50 -6.83 14.12
C TRP A 261 6.92 -6.90 15.53
N GLN A 262 7.60 -6.28 16.50
CA GLN A 262 7.12 -6.18 17.89
C GLN A 262 5.79 -5.41 17.99
N ASP A 263 5.62 -4.37 17.17
CA ASP A 263 4.36 -3.62 17.14
C ASP A 263 3.21 -4.49 16.64
N ILE A 264 3.44 -5.27 15.56
CA ILE A 264 2.44 -6.21 15.03
C ILE A 264 2.12 -7.29 16.06
N GLN A 265 3.14 -7.87 16.70
CA GLN A 265 2.98 -8.92 17.70
C GLN A 265 2.25 -8.42 18.95
N THR A 266 2.67 -7.27 19.50
CA THR A 266 2.04 -6.67 20.69
C THR A 266 0.57 -6.37 20.43
N ARG A 267 0.27 -5.85 19.26
CA ARG A 267 -1.11 -5.54 18.85
C ARG A 267 -1.94 -6.79 18.64
N SER A 268 -1.38 -7.85 18.10
CA SER A 268 -2.06 -9.14 17.99
C SER A 268 -2.50 -9.67 19.35
N TYR A 269 -1.71 -9.48 20.40
CA TYR A 269 -2.10 -9.83 21.78
C TYR A 269 -3.15 -8.90 22.35
N ALA A 270 -3.09 -7.60 22.06
CA ALA A 270 -4.05 -6.61 22.54
C ALA A 270 -5.40 -6.68 21.81
N LEU A 271 -5.42 -7.24 20.61
CA LEU A 271 -6.51 -7.09 19.65
C LEU A 271 -7.38 -8.34 19.45
N GLN A 272 -7.42 -9.23 20.39
CA GLN A 272 -8.57 -10.15 20.42
C GLN A 272 -9.91 -9.40 20.54
N GLY A 273 -9.91 -8.08 20.39
CA GLY A 273 -11.06 -7.19 20.52
C GLY A 273 -11.21 -6.01 19.55
N GLY A 274 -10.36 -5.85 18.51
CA GLY A 274 -10.61 -4.80 17.51
C GLY A 274 -9.38 -4.03 16.99
N TRP A 275 -9.15 -4.08 15.68
CA TRP A 275 -8.01 -3.49 14.96
C TRP A 275 -8.17 -2.01 14.60
N SER A 276 -9.24 -1.36 15.01
CA SER A 276 -9.54 0.04 14.68
C SER A 276 -8.56 1.09 15.23
N SER A 277 -7.55 0.66 16.02
CA SER A 277 -6.56 1.58 16.61
C SER A 277 -5.14 1.47 16.03
N LEU A 278 -4.96 0.81 14.89
CA LEU A 278 -3.63 0.66 14.26
C LEU A 278 -3.17 1.86 13.46
N VAL A 279 -4.09 2.61 12.94
CA VAL A 279 -3.83 3.99 12.56
C VAL A 279 -3.93 4.74 13.89
N VAL A 280 -2.81 5.09 14.50
CA VAL A 280 -2.79 6.20 15.44
C VAL A 280 -3.12 7.39 14.56
N GLU A 281 -4.41 7.64 14.37
CA GLU A 281 -4.86 8.91 13.84
C GLU A 281 -4.31 9.93 14.83
N GLN A 282 -3.36 10.71 14.37
CA GLN A 282 -2.96 11.86 15.14
C GLN A 282 -4.22 12.67 15.33
N PRO A 283 -4.59 13.01 16.56
CA PRO A 283 -5.86 13.67 16.84
C PRO A 283 -5.98 15.02 16.14
N TYR A 284 -4.83 15.59 15.70
CA TYR A 284 -4.77 16.88 15.03
C TYR A 284 -4.04 16.77 13.69
N GLN A 285 -4.43 17.62 12.74
CA GLN A 285 -3.90 17.61 11.39
C GLN A 285 -3.52 19.03 10.97
N THR A 286 -2.38 19.15 10.28
CA THR A 286 -1.92 20.42 9.71
C THR A 286 -1.46 20.25 8.28
N CYS A 287 -1.44 21.34 7.51
CA CYS A 287 -0.95 21.36 6.15
C CYS A 287 0.08 22.48 5.95
N ILE A 288 1.05 22.20 5.08
CA ILE A 288 2.01 23.15 4.54
C ILE A 288 1.96 23.02 3.02
N LEU A 289 1.55 24.09 2.34
CA LEU A 289 1.65 24.20 0.88
C LEU A 289 2.96 24.89 0.53
N THR A 290 3.82 24.26 -0.25
CA THR A 290 5.15 24.81 -0.52
C THR A 290 5.59 24.64 -1.96
N TYR A 291 6.37 25.60 -2.45
CA TYR A 291 7.11 25.54 -3.71
C TYR A 291 8.64 25.48 -3.47
N THR A 292 9.06 25.44 -2.22
CA THR A 292 10.47 25.47 -1.83
C THR A 292 10.80 24.37 -0.83
N ALA A 293 12.06 23.99 -0.75
CA ALA A 293 12.59 23.13 0.29
C ALA A 293 13.00 23.89 1.56
N ASP A 294 13.01 25.23 1.50
CA ASP A 294 13.37 26.09 2.62
C ASP A 294 12.15 26.35 3.50
N ILE A 295 11.94 25.44 4.44
CA ILE A 295 10.85 25.45 5.41
C ILE A 295 11.49 25.40 6.82
N PRO A 296 11.60 26.55 7.48
CA PRO A 296 12.25 26.65 8.78
C PRO A 296 11.65 25.70 9.83
N HIS A 297 12.50 25.02 10.57
CA HIS A 297 12.15 24.16 11.70
C HIS A 297 11.18 23.01 11.40
N LEU A 298 10.94 22.67 10.12
CA LEU A 298 9.96 21.68 9.74
C LEU A 298 10.20 20.32 10.41
N LYS A 299 11.45 19.85 10.42
CA LYS A 299 11.82 18.58 11.02
C LYS A 299 11.62 18.56 12.53
N GLU A 300 12.02 19.65 13.18
CA GLU A 300 11.88 19.84 14.63
C GLU A 300 10.39 19.86 15.04
N LEU A 301 9.54 20.54 14.27
CA LEU A 301 8.09 20.55 14.48
C LEU A 301 7.48 19.16 14.37
N ILE A 302 7.82 18.40 13.30
CA ILE A 302 7.33 17.03 13.12
C ILE A 302 7.75 16.12 14.29
N GLN A 303 8.99 16.27 14.76
CA GLN A 303 9.52 15.48 15.88
C GLN A 303 8.91 15.86 17.23
N ALA A 304 8.69 17.15 17.46
CA ALA A 304 8.18 17.66 18.72
C ALA A 304 6.67 17.47 18.90
N LEU A 305 5.91 17.31 17.81
CA LEU A 305 4.45 17.23 17.81
C LEU A 305 3.95 15.88 17.28
N PRO A 306 4.21 14.75 17.96
CA PRO A 306 3.81 13.43 17.49
C PRO A 306 2.28 13.24 17.44
N GLN A 307 1.50 14.08 18.11
CA GLN A 307 0.04 14.11 18.10
C GLN A 307 -0.53 14.86 16.90
N VAL A 308 0.29 15.54 16.10
CA VAL A 308 -0.13 16.29 14.91
C VAL A 308 0.33 15.55 13.66
N HIS A 309 -0.56 15.37 12.70
CA HIS A 309 -0.21 14.87 11.37
C HIS A 309 0.11 16.02 10.42
N PHE A 310 1.28 15.98 9.81
CA PHE A 310 1.77 17.01 8.89
C PHE A 310 1.56 16.58 7.45
N TYR A 311 0.69 17.26 6.73
CA TYR A 311 0.55 17.15 5.28
C TYR A 311 1.44 18.20 4.60
N ILE A 312 2.43 17.76 3.84
CA ILE A 312 3.29 18.66 3.07
C ILE A 312 2.97 18.44 1.60
N ALA A 313 2.46 19.46 0.94
CA ALA A 313 2.02 19.39 -0.44
C ALA A 313 2.75 20.41 -1.32
N ALA A 314 3.15 19.97 -2.51
CA ALA A 314 3.84 20.83 -3.50
C ALA A 314 3.30 20.55 -4.92
N PRO A 315 3.22 21.56 -5.79
CA PRO A 315 2.86 21.37 -7.20
C PRO A 315 4.00 20.75 -8.02
N THR A 316 5.17 20.53 -7.40
CA THR A 316 6.37 19.93 -7.98
C THR A 316 6.92 18.82 -7.13
N SER A 317 8.00 18.19 -7.60
CA SER A 317 8.77 17.21 -6.82
C SER A 317 9.47 17.88 -5.64
N PHE A 318 9.63 17.15 -4.54
CA PHE A 318 10.38 17.59 -3.37
C PHE A 318 11.88 17.40 -3.53
N ALA A 319 12.66 18.29 -2.90
CA ALA A 319 14.08 18.10 -2.68
C ALA A 319 14.34 16.91 -1.71
N PRO A 320 15.53 16.26 -1.77
CA PRO A 320 15.85 15.10 -0.95
C PRO A 320 15.60 15.30 0.55
N GLY A 321 15.93 16.44 1.13
CA GLY A 321 15.72 16.72 2.55
C GLY A 321 14.25 16.74 2.99
N ILE A 322 13.33 17.08 2.08
CA ILE A 322 11.88 16.96 2.34
C ILE A 322 11.44 15.52 2.16
N VAL A 323 11.96 14.80 1.16
CA VAL A 323 11.63 13.39 0.90
C VAL A 323 11.93 12.52 2.11
N ASP A 324 13.01 12.78 2.84
CA ASP A 324 13.38 12.04 4.04
C ASP A 324 12.34 12.16 5.18
N LEU A 325 11.51 13.18 5.16
CA LEU A 325 10.46 13.35 6.18
C LEU A 325 9.32 12.32 6.07
N GLN A 326 9.20 11.64 4.94
CA GLN A 326 8.22 10.54 4.76
C GLN A 326 8.40 9.39 5.76
N TYR A 327 9.58 9.25 6.35
CA TYR A 327 9.86 8.22 7.35
C TYR A 327 9.26 8.52 8.73
N TYR A 328 8.80 9.74 8.98
CA TYR A 328 8.08 10.08 10.21
C TYR A 328 6.62 9.62 10.11
N LYS A 329 6.14 8.91 11.14
CA LYS A 329 4.78 8.34 11.18
C LYS A 329 3.68 9.41 11.07
N ASN A 330 3.98 10.62 11.52
CA ASN A 330 3.08 11.77 11.53
C ASN A 330 3.35 12.76 10.38
N CYS A 331 3.95 12.30 9.28
CA CYS A 331 4.21 13.14 8.12
C CYS A 331 3.78 12.44 6.82
N SER A 332 3.12 13.16 5.94
CA SER A 332 2.70 12.71 4.61
C SER A 332 3.11 13.72 3.55
N LEU A 333 3.76 13.23 2.50
CA LEU A 333 4.25 14.06 1.40
C LEU A 333 3.37 13.90 0.17
N TYR A 334 2.94 15.01 -0.42
CA TYR A 334 2.14 15.09 -1.64
C TYR A 334 2.88 15.88 -2.72
N PRO A 335 3.91 15.30 -3.37
CA PRO A 335 4.56 15.93 -4.52
C PRO A 335 3.61 15.90 -5.71
N ASN A 336 3.63 16.96 -6.52
CA ASN A 336 2.74 17.10 -7.69
C ASN A 336 1.27 16.82 -7.30
N TYR A 337 0.79 17.48 -6.25
CA TYR A 337 -0.55 17.27 -5.75
C TYR A 337 -1.60 17.50 -6.85
N ASN A 338 -2.70 16.78 -6.75
CA ASN A 338 -3.89 17.04 -7.57
C ASN A 338 -4.95 17.78 -6.75
N PRO A 339 -5.93 18.45 -7.42
CA PRO A 339 -6.97 19.22 -6.73
C PRO A 339 -7.79 18.42 -5.72
N PHE A 340 -7.98 17.10 -5.94
CA PHE A 340 -8.77 16.25 -5.03
C PHE A 340 -7.99 15.95 -3.76
N ASN A 341 -6.73 15.53 -3.88
CA ASN A 341 -5.88 15.28 -2.71
C ASN A 341 -5.75 16.55 -1.87
N LEU A 342 -5.57 17.70 -2.53
CA LEU A 342 -5.48 18.98 -1.83
C LEU A 342 -6.80 19.31 -1.13
N LYS A 343 -7.93 19.16 -1.80
CA LYS A 343 -9.25 19.38 -1.22
C LYS A 343 -9.50 18.52 0.00
N GLU A 344 -9.23 17.21 -0.10
CA GLU A 344 -9.39 16.25 0.99
C GLU A 344 -8.53 16.62 2.21
N ILE A 345 -7.26 16.98 1.99
CA ILE A 345 -6.37 17.47 3.05
C ILE A 345 -6.97 18.71 3.72
N LEU A 346 -7.33 19.73 2.94
CA LEU A 346 -7.79 21.01 3.45
C LEU A 346 -9.19 20.96 4.10
N GLU A 347 -9.95 19.89 3.89
CA GLU A 347 -11.24 19.68 4.57
C GLU A 347 -11.07 19.23 6.02
N ASN A 348 -9.94 18.61 6.35
CA ASN A 348 -9.74 17.91 7.63
C ASN A 348 -8.63 18.52 8.51
N ILE A 349 -8.01 19.64 8.14
CA ILE A 349 -6.95 20.24 8.95
C ILE A 349 -7.51 21.09 10.10
N ASP A 350 -6.84 21.03 11.24
CA ASP A 350 -7.17 21.80 12.44
C ASP A 350 -6.49 23.17 12.44
N PHE A 351 -5.32 23.30 11.79
CA PHE A 351 -4.60 24.53 11.63
C PHE A 351 -3.69 24.49 10.38
N TYR A 352 -3.30 25.64 9.87
CA TYR A 352 -2.41 25.79 8.73
C TYR A 352 -1.07 26.41 9.13
N LEU A 353 0.02 25.87 8.57
CA LEU A 353 1.37 26.37 8.81
C LEU A 353 1.89 27.17 7.59
N ASP A 354 1.93 28.48 7.73
CA ASP A 354 2.49 29.40 6.74
C ASP A 354 3.97 29.71 7.06
N ILE A 355 4.81 28.68 6.97
CA ILE A 355 6.21 28.69 7.46
C ILE A 355 7.26 28.48 6.36
N ASN A 356 6.92 28.60 5.09
CA ASN A 356 7.88 28.42 4.00
C ASN A 356 8.27 29.77 3.36
N HIS A 357 9.49 29.87 2.84
CA HIS A 357 9.99 31.07 2.14
C HIS A 357 9.59 31.15 0.65
N GLY A 358 8.75 30.22 0.17
CA GLY A 358 8.24 30.25 -1.21
C GLY A 358 7.08 31.22 -1.40
N PRO A 359 6.50 31.30 -2.59
CA PRO A 359 5.29 32.08 -2.83
C PRO A 359 4.06 31.43 -2.20
N GLU A 360 3.03 32.24 -1.90
CA GLU A 360 1.70 31.71 -1.54
C GLU A 360 1.12 30.93 -2.73
N LEU A 361 0.63 29.71 -2.47
CA LEU A 361 0.03 28.83 -3.47
C LEU A 361 -1.49 28.76 -3.30
N GLU A 362 -2.22 28.56 -4.42
CA GLU A 362 -3.67 28.29 -4.44
C GLU A 362 -4.53 29.32 -3.69
N ASN A 363 -4.00 30.52 -3.41
CA ASN A 363 -4.65 31.51 -2.54
C ASN A 363 -5.08 30.91 -1.19
N ILE A 364 -4.23 30.03 -0.64
CA ILE A 364 -4.53 29.16 0.49
C ILE A 364 -4.98 29.92 1.73
N LEU A 365 -4.39 31.07 2.01
CA LEU A 365 -4.72 31.85 3.20
C LEU A 365 -6.15 32.40 3.14
N ALA A 366 -6.66 32.74 1.95
CA ALA A 366 -8.07 33.09 1.78
C ALA A 366 -9.00 31.91 2.08
N ILE A 367 -8.64 30.72 1.61
CA ILE A 367 -9.38 29.48 1.88
C ILE A 367 -9.39 29.18 3.39
N MET A 368 -8.25 29.33 4.07
CA MET A 368 -8.17 29.11 5.53
C MET A 368 -9.04 30.09 6.31
N LYS A 369 -9.04 31.37 5.92
CA LYS A 369 -9.91 32.38 6.54
C LYS A 369 -11.39 32.09 6.34
N GLU A 370 -11.80 31.70 5.12
CA GLU A 370 -13.18 31.30 4.81
C GLU A 370 -13.62 30.12 5.68
N LYS A 371 -12.73 29.12 5.81
CA LYS A 371 -12.97 27.92 6.63
C LYS A 371 -12.81 28.16 8.13
N ARG A 372 -12.30 29.31 8.56
CA ARG A 372 -11.98 29.62 9.97
C ARG A 372 -10.94 28.69 10.57
N VAL A 373 -10.01 28.24 9.76
CA VAL A 373 -8.86 27.43 10.19
C VAL A 373 -7.77 28.40 10.68
N PRO A 374 -7.24 28.25 11.92
CA PRO A 374 -6.19 29.12 12.44
C PRO A 374 -4.89 29.00 11.63
N ILE A 375 -4.24 30.15 11.39
CA ILE A 375 -3.00 30.25 10.63
C ILE A 375 -1.86 30.60 11.58
N PHE A 376 -0.83 29.75 11.58
CA PHE A 376 0.41 29.91 12.33
C PHE A 376 1.55 30.21 11.37
N ALA A 377 2.39 31.21 11.67
CA ALA A 377 3.50 31.57 10.80
C ALA A 377 4.69 32.11 11.60
N TYR A 378 5.87 32.14 10.96
CA TYR A 378 6.97 32.98 11.40
C TYR A 378 6.85 34.37 10.79
N GLU A 379 7.35 35.40 11.51
CA GLU A 379 7.34 36.80 11.04
C GLU A 379 8.05 36.96 9.68
N GLU A 380 9.04 36.10 9.43
CA GLU A 380 9.88 36.12 8.24
C GLU A 380 9.28 35.35 7.06
N THR A 381 8.33 34.44 7.31
CA THR A 381 7.71 33.61 6.27
C THR A 381 6.26 33.96 5.99
N ALA A 382 5.58 34.64 6.90
CA ALA A 382 4.16 34.98 6.79
C ALA A 382 3.85 35.75 5.49
N HIS A 383 3.07 35.12 4.59
CA HIS A 383 2.69 35.74 3.32
C HIS A 383 1.71 36.92 3.51
N ARG A 384 0.84 36.81 4.51
CA ARG A 384 -0.15 37.84 4.86
C ARG A 384 -0.26 37.99 6.37
N LYS A 385 0.57 38.85 6.96
CA LYS A 385 0.64 39.05 8.42
C LYS A 385 -0.71 39.45 9.02
N GLU A 386 -1.52 40.21 8.29
CA GLU A 386 -2.85 40.64 8.71
C GLU A 386 -3.89 39.55 8.75
N TRP A 387 -3.59 38.39 8.17
CA TRP A 387 -4.45 37.20 8.17
C TRP A 387 -3.94 36.10 9.07
N THR A 388 -2.72 36.21 9.58
CA THR A 388 -2.09 35.25 10.48
C THR A 388 -2.64 35.41 11.90
N ASP A 389 -3.12 34.33 12.47
CA ASP A 389 -3.71 34.37 13.81
C ASP A 389 -2.62 34.25 14.90
N HIS A 390 -1.53 33.54 14.63
CA HIS A 390 -0.41 33.30 15.54
C HIS A 390 0.91 33.54 14.82
N LEU A 391 1.64 34.59 15.22
CA LEU A 391 2.86 35.06 14.57
C LEU A 391 4.05 35.01 15.53
N TYR A 392 5.15 34.38 15.13
CA TYR A 392 6.32 34.16 15.97
C TYR A 392 7.62 34.57 15.27
N PRO A 393 8.61 35.11 16.00
CA PRO A 393 9.95 35.22 15.47
C PRO A 393 10.55 33.86 15.13
N ILE A 394 11.22 33.72 13.99
CA ILE A 394 11.79 32.44 13.54
C ILE A 394 12.81 31.83 14.53
N ASN A 395 13.50 32.68 15.30
CA ASN A 395 14.48 32.26 16.29
C ASN A 395 13.86 31.84 17.65
N ASN A 396 12.55 31.84 17.77
CA ASN A 396 11.84 31.46 19.00
C ASN A 396 10.94 30.22 18.81
N LEU A 397 11.52 29.14 18.32
CA LEU A 397 10.85 27.87 18.11
C LEU A 397 10.17 27.35 19.39
N GLN A 398 10.79 27.55 20.57
CA GLN A 398 10.22 27.04 21.82
C GLN A 398 8.86 27.65 22.14
N HIS A 399 8.70 28.97 21.98
CA HIS A 399 7.40 29.62 22.18
C HIS A 399 6.33 29.13 21.20
N PHE A 400 6.74 28.93 19.93
CA PHE A 400 5.85 28.35 18.92
C PHE A 400 5.38 26.95 19.32
N LEU A 401 6.28 26.07 19.78
CA LEU A 401 5.96 24.74 20.25
C LEU A 401 5.08 24.75 21.51
N ASP A 402 5.35 25.62 22.47
CA ASP A 402 4.57 25.72 23.72
C ASP A 402 3.11 26.10 23.42
N ASP A 403 2.89 27.02 22.49
CA ASP A 403 1.52 27.41 22.09
C ASP A 403 0.83 26.26 21.32
N LEU A 404 1.51 25.60 20.40
CA LEU A 404 0.94 24.43 19.70
C LEU A 404 0.63 23.29 20.67
N HIS A 405 1.49 23.01 21.64
CA HIS A 405 1.21 22.01 22.68
C HIS A 405 0.01 22.38 23.58
N SER A 406 -0.16 23.67 23.87
CA SER A 406 -1.29 24.17 24.65
C SER A 406 -2.62 24.05 23.91
N MET A 407 -2.60 24.34 22.60
CA MET A 407 -3.82 24.28 21.76
C MET A 407 -4.14 22.88 21.28
N PHE A 408 -3.13 22.05 21.07
CA PHE A 408 -3.23 20.71 20.51
C PHE A 408 -2.51 19.71 21.43
N PRO A 409 -3.01 19.46 22.64
CA PRO A 409 -2.33 18.65 23.64
C PRO A 409 -2.29 17.17 23.23
N SER A 410 -1.22 16.48 23.61
CA SER A 410 -1.15 15.03 23.50
C SER A 410 -2.26 14.39 24.33
N GLN A 411 -3.03 13.48 23.75
CA GLN A 411 -4.00 12.70 24.53
C GLN A 411 -3.20 11.82 25.51
N GLN A 412 -3.44 12.00 26.80
CA GLN A 412 -2.92 11.07 27.81
C GLN A 412 -3.62 9.73 27.58
N THR A 413 -2.86 8.73 27.13
CA THR A 413 -3.31 7.33 27.16
C THR A 413 -3.52 6.95 28.63
N ASN A 414 -4.78 6.90 29.08
CA ASN A 414 -5.14 6.27 30.34
C ASN A 414 -5.05 4.74 30.23
#